data_17ee88128d4890c33e31d2ca76274448
#
_entry.id   17ee88128d4890c33e31d2ca76274448
#
_cell.length_a   1.000
_cell.length_b   1.000
_cell.length_c   1.000
_cell.angle_alpha   90.00
_cell.angle_beta   90.00
_cell.angle_gamma   90.00
#
_symmetry.space_group_name_H-M   'P 1'
#
loop_
_entity.id
_entity.type
_entity.pdbx_description
1 polymer ?
#
loop_
_entity_poly.entity_id
_entity_poly.type
_entity_poly.pdbx_seq_one_letter_code
_entity_poly.pdbx_strand_id
1 'polypeptide(L)'
;MREALSPGDAERLARDAEPEFDTIVAAGGDGTVAAVANGIAAAPRPLAILPLGTANVLAAEIGVPRGAAGRATMIAEGPARQAWPGEIGGRLFLTSAGVGFDADVVAAVDPRLKRRGGRFAFVWAALGELWRFRPTSMTVIADGIGHRVGELIVTTGRLYAGGFAVAPQARLDEPVLHLALFEDRGRVGVLGRWAALLFGRSARAAGATFAVARKVEIAGPVGAPVQADGDIVAALPVTIEIAPRPIPLVRPNKM
;
A
#
# COMPACT_ATOMS: atom_id res chain seq x y z
N MET A 1 14.89 21.53 6.67
CA MET A 1 14.64 20.51 5.65
C MET A 1 15.87 19.63 5.55
N ARG A 2 15.71 18.30 5.56
CA ARG A 2 16.80 17.32 5.42
C ARG A 2 16.52 16.49 4.16
N GLU A 3 17.54 16.24 3.35
CA GLU A 3 17.42 15.43 2.15
C GLU A 3 17.79 13.98 2.45
N ALA A 4 16.96 13.05 2.01
CA ALA A 4 17.22 11.62 2.10
C ALA A 4 17.82 11.13 0.77
N LEU A 5 18.99 10.53 0.83
CA LEU A 5 19.71 10.00 -0.33
C LEU A 5 19.30 8.55 -0.65
N SER A 6 18.68 7.89 0.32
CA SER A 6 18.17 6.51 0.19
C SER A 6 16.88 6.32 1.00
N PRO A 7 16.09 5.25 0.74
CA PRO A 7 14.94 4.91 1.58
C PRO A 7 15.27 4.76 3.06
N GLY A 8 16.40 4.13 3.38
CA GLY A 8 16.86 3.96 4.77
C GLY A 8 17.22 5.29 5.44
N ASP A 9 17.69 6.29 4.68
CA ASP A 9 17.93 7.63 5.22
C ASP A 9 16.64 8.32 5.63
N ALA A 10 15.58 8.21 4.85
CA ALA A 10 14.28 8.81 5.17
C ALA A 10 13.72 8.25 6.49
N GLU A 11 13.82 6.95 6.68
CA GLU A 11 13.40 6.28 7.91
C GLU A 11 14.24 6.73 9.12
N ARG A 12 15.57 6.75 8.97
CA ARG A 12 16.48 7.20 10.02
C ARG A 12 16.26 8.67 10.39
N LEU A 13 16.18 9.56 9.39
CA LEU A 13 15.94 10.99 9.61
C LEU A 13 14.60 11.26 10.32
N ALA A 14 13.58 10.45 10.05
CA ALA A 14 12.30 10.56 10.73
C ALA A 14 12.37 10.04 12.18
N ARG A 15 13.08 8.94 12.42
CA ARG A 15 13.31 8.39 13.76
C ARG A 15 14.11 9.35 14.65
N ASP A 16 15.15 9.97 14.08
CA ASP A 16 16.08 10.86 14.77
C ASP A 16 15.60 12.33 14.75
N ALA A 17 14.33 12.57 14.36
CA ALA A 17 13.76 13.91 14.34
C ALA A 17 13.65 14.47 15.77
N GLU A 18 14.10 15.71 15.94
CA GLU A 18 14.11 16.42 17.21
C GLU A 18 12.70 16.51 17.82
N PRO A 19 12.55 16.34 19.15
CA PRO A 19 11.24 16.28 19.80
C PRO A 19 10.44 17.59 19.72
N GLU A 20 11.08 18.70 19.47
CA GLU A 20 10.46 20.02 19.30
C GLU A 20 9.65 20.20 18.00
N PHE A 21 9.80 19.30 17.04
CA PHE A 21 8.97 19.34 15.83
C PHE A 21 7.62 18.65 16.06
N ASP A 22 6.55 19.42 15.97
CA ASP A 22 5.17 18.91 16.13
C ASP A 22 4.71 18.07 14.96
N THR A 23 5.23 18.31 13.75
CA THR A 23 4.80 17.66 12.52
C THR A 23 6.00 17.29 11.67
N ILE A 24 5.98 16.07 11.11
CA ILE A 24 6.96 15.61 10.13
C ILE A 24 6.33 15.68 8.75
N VAL A 25 7.03 16.30 7.78
CA VAL A 25 6.59 16.38 6.39
C VAL A 25 7.39 15.41 5.53
N ALA A 26 6.72 14.38 5.01
CA ALA A 26 7.30 13.49 4.02
C ALA A 26 7.13 14.08 2.60
N ALA A 27 8.20 14.62 2.05
CA ALA A 27 8.23 15.14 0.67
C ALA A 27 8.78 14.07 -0.28
N GLY A 28 7.90 13.36 -0.98
CA GLY A 28 8.30 12.25 -1.84
C GLY A 28 7.13 11.45 -2.40
N GLY A 29 7.42 10.25 -2.89
CA GLY A 29 6.43 9.26 -3.29
C GLY A 29 6.03 8.34 -2.15
N ASP A 30 5.18 7.33 -2.46
CA ASP A 30 4.66 6.37 -1.47
C ASP A 30 5.76 5.68 -0.67
N GLY A 31 6.85 5.27 -1.31
CA GLY A 31 8.00 4.65 -0.61
C GLY A 31 8.70 5.59 0.39
N THR A 32 8.79 6.90 0.10
CA THR A 32 9.32 7.90 1.05
C THR A 32 8.37 8.06 2.25
N VAL A 33 7.07 8.12 1.97
CA VAL A 33 6.03 8.24 3.01
C VAL A 33 6.04 7.01 3.91
N ALA A 34 6.13 5.81 3.34
CA ALA A 34 6.23 4.56 4.08
C ALA A 34 7.50 4.51 4.95
N ALA A 35 8.66 4.92 4.41
CA ALA A 35 9.91 4.98 5.17
C ALA A 35 9.81 5.94 6.36
N VAL A 36 9.26 7.14 6.15
CA VAL A 36 9.05 8.12 7.23
C VAL A 36 8.09 7.56 8.30
N ALA A 37 6.98 6.93 7.90
CA ALA A 37 6.02 6.31 8.82
C ALA A 37 6.68 5.21 9.67
N ASN A 38 7.52 4.37 9.07
CA ASN A 38 8.29 3.36 9.80
C ASN A 38 9.28 4.00 10.79
N GLY A 39 9.90 5.13 10.41
CA GLY A 39 10.80 5.87 11.30
C GLY A 39 10.11 6.41 12.56
N ILE A 40 8.86 6.84 12.46
CA ILE A 40 8.08 7.38 13.59
C ILE A 40 7.19 6.34 14.28
N ALA A 41 7.21 5.09 13.88
CA ALA A 41 6.31 4.04 14.38
C ALA A 41 6.37 3.85 15.90
N ALA A 42 7.56 3.96 16.49
CA ALA A 42 7.75 3.82 17.94
C ALA A 42 7.18 5.00 18.75
N ALA A 43 7.25 6.21 18.19
CA ALA A 43 6.73 7.45 18.78
C ALA A 43 5.97 8.26 17.70
N PRO A 44 4.72 7.87 17.39
CA PRO A 44 3.97 8.47 16.30
C PRO A 44 3.73 9.96 16.50
N ARG A 45 4.04 10.73 15.47
CA ARG A 45 3.80 12.18 15.38
C ARG A 45 2.95 12.48 14.14
N PRO A 46 2.28 13.63 14.08
CA PRO A 46 1.60 14.09 12.89
C PRO A 46 2.50 14.01 11.66
N LEU A 47 2.04 13.25 10.66
CA LEU A 47 2.72 13.05 9.38
C LEU A 47 1.94 13.78 8.29
N ALA A 48 2.53 14.81 7.71
CA ALA A 48 2.02 15.49 6.53
C ALA A 48 2.70 14.95 5.26
N ILE A 49 1.98 14.93 4.15
CA ILE A 49 2.46 14.39 2.89
C ILE A 49 2.56 15.51 1.85
N LEU A 50 3.75 15.68 1.28
CA LEU A 50 3.96 16.48 0.08
C LEU A 50 4.23 15.53 -1.10
N PRO A 51 3.22 15.24 -1.93
CA PRO A 51 3.32 14.22 -2.96
C PRO A 51 4.19 14.68 -4.12
N LEU A 52 5.33 14.03 -4.31
CA LEU A 52 6.29 14.28 -5.40
C LEU A 52 6.57 13.03 -6.23
N GLY A 53 5.95 11.89 -5.88
CA GLY A 53 6.09 10.63 -6.60
C GLY A 53 5.11 10.48 -7.77
N THR A 54 5.12 9.30 -8.39
CA THR A 54 4.31 8.99 -9.58
C THR A 54 2.89 8.55 -9.23
N ALA A 55 2.71 7.70 -8.23
CA ALA A 55 1.41 7.14 -7.84
C ALA A 55 0.73 7.95 -6.73
N ASN A 56 1.47 8.23 -5.64
CA ASN A 56 1.02 8.99 -4.48
C ASN A 56 -0.37 8.53 -3.97
N VAL A 57 -0.49 7.21 -3.79
CA VAL A 57 -1.77 6.55 -3.46
C VAL A 57 -2.33 7.07 -2.15
N LEU A 58 -1.50 7.14 -1.10
CA LEU A 58 -1.94 7.63 0.20
C LEU A 58 -2.34 9.11 0.17
N ALA A 59 -1.60 9.94 -0.60
CA ALA A 59 -1.95 11.34 -0.78
C ALA A 59 -3.30 11.52 -1.49
N ALA A 60 -3.59 10.69 -2.49
CA ALA A 60 -4.89 10.66 -3.17
C ALA A 60 -6.00 10.17 -2.21
N GLU A 61 -5.73 9.15 -1.40
CA GLU A 61 -6.67 8.59 -0.43
C GLU A 61 -7.13 9.63 0.59
N ILE A 62 -6.20 10.43 1.13
CA ILE A 62 -6.51 11.47 2.12
C ILE A 62 -6.95 12.80 1.50
N GLY A 63 -6.94 12.91 0.16
CA GLY A 63 -7.41 14.09 -0.55
C GLY A 63 -6.45 15.28 -0.50
N VAL A 64 -5.13 15.04 -0.56
CA VAL A 64 -4.12 16.12 -0.58
C VAL A 64 -4.41 17.10 -1.73
N PRO A 65 -4.49 18.42 -1.47
CA PRO A 65 -4.74 19.42 -2.50
C PRO A 65 -3.71 19.42 -3.63
N ARG A 66 -4.14 19.70 -4.86
CA ARG A 66 -3.23 19.73 -6.03
C ARG A 66 -2.37 20.99 -6.09
N GLY A 67 -2.87 22.12 -5.61
CA GLY A 67 -2.17 23.41 -5.65
C GLY A 67 -1.20 23.62 -4.50
N ALA A 68 -0.12 24.40 -4.72
CA ALA A 68 0.90 24.66 -3.70
C ALA A 68 0.30 25.36 -2.47
N ALA A 69 -0.55 26.36 -2.64
CA ALA A 69 -1.21 27.06 -1.54
C ALA A 69 -2.06 26.11 -0.68
N GLY A 70 -2.91 25.29 -1.30
CA GLY A 70 -3.73 24.32 -0.56
C GLY A 70 -2.89 23.27 0.20
N ARG A 71 -1.75 22.84 -0.36
CA ARG A 71 -0.81 21.95 0.35
C ARG A 71 -0.17 22.65 1.54
N ALA A 72 0.25 23.91 1.37
CA ALA A 72 0.82 24.69 2.46
C ALA A 72 -0.18 24.88 3.61
N THR A 73 -1.42 25.26 3.30
CA THR A 73 -2.51 25.37 4.28
C THR A 73 -2.78 24.04 4.98
N MET A 74 -2.87 22.93 4.22
CA MET A 74 -3.06 21.60 4.81
C MET A 74 -1.93 21.23 5.78
N ILE A 75 -0.67 21.47 5.41
CA ILE A 75 0.49 21.15 6.25
C ILE A 75 0.49 22.01 7.53
N ALA A 76 0.16 23.30 7.41
CA ALA A 76 0.22 24.23 8.53
C ALA A 76 -1.00 24.13 9.47
N GLU A 77 -2.19 23.86 8.95
CA GLU A 77 -3.46 24.04 9.67
C GLU A 77 -4.36 22.79 9.64
N GLY A 78 -3.98 21.78 8.85
CA GLY A 78 -4.79 20.58 8.68
C GLY A 78 -4.85 19.73 9.96
N PRO A 79 -6.02 19.17 10.29
CA PRO A 79 -6.15 18.30 11.46
C PRO A 79 -5.39 16.98 11.25
N ALA A 80 -4.67 16.55 12.26
CA ALA A 80 -4.10 15.21 12.32
C ALA A 80 -5.20 14.21 12.69
N ARG A 81 -5.45 13.22 11.82
CA ARG A 81 -6.42 12.15 12.04
C ARG A 81 -5.71 10.81 12.06
N GLN A 82 -6.13 9.93 12.95
CA GLN A 82 -5.57 8.60 13.04
C GLN A 82 -5.75 7.82 11.74
N ALA A 83 -4.69 7.13 11.32
CA ALA A 83 -4.70 6.14 10.26
C ALA A 83 -4.03 4.86 10.78
N TRP A 84 -4.67 3.74 10.56
CA TRP A 84 -4.17 2.45 11.03
C TRP A 84 -3.40 1.74 9.91
N PRO A 85 -2.05 1.64 10.02
CA PRO A 85 -1.26 0.90 9.07
C PRO A 85 -1.49 -0.61 9.20
N GLY A 86 -1.17 -1.35 8.15
CA GLY A 86 -0.89 -2.76 8.30
C GLY A 86 0.59 -2.98 8.62
N GLU A 87 0.91 -4.16 9.14
CA GLU A 87 2.27 -4.56 9.51
C GLU A 87 2.62 -5.94 8.95
N ILE A 88 3.83 -6.08 8.44
CA ILE A 88 4.42 -7.33 7.97
C ILE A 88 5.82 -7.45 8.55
N GLY A 89 6.05 -8.43 9.45
CA GLY A 89 7.37 -8.66 10.01
C GLY A 89 7.98 -7.45 10.73
N GLY A 90 7.19 -6.66 11.43
CA GLY A 90 7.60 -5.44 12.12
C GLY A 90 7.71 -4.21 11.22
N ARG A 91 7.32 -4.32 9.93
CA ARG A 91 7.38 -3.23 8.97
C ARG A 91 5.98 -2.76 8.60
N LEU A 92 5.72 -1.46 8.75
CA LEU A 92 4.44 -0.84 8.44
C LEU A 92 4.26 -0.65 6.92
N PHE A 93 3.03 -0.84 6.46
CA PHE A 93 2.55 -0.35 5.17
C PHE A 93 1.29 0.50 5.36
N LEU A 94 1.13 1.51 4.52
CA LEU A 94 0.13 2.56 4.71
C LEU A 94 -1.05 2.45 3.75
N THR A 95 -0.89 1.70 2.66
CA THR A 95 -1.94 1.58 1.65
C THR A 95 -2.33 0.14 1.40
N SER A 96 -1.41 -0.68 0.93
CA SER A 96 -1.75 -2.05 0.55
C SER A 96 -0.57 -3.01 0.58
N ALA A 97 -0.87 -4.29 0.79
CA ALA A 97 0.01 -5.40 0.56
C ALA A 97 -0.65 -6.38 -0.42
N GLY A 98 0.15 -7.14 -1.16
CA GLY A 98 -0.34 -8.07 -2.15
C GLY A 98 0.48 -9.34 -2.23
N VAL A 99 -0.19 -10.45 -2.59
CA VAL A 99 0.42 -11.76 -2.82
C VAL A 99 -0.21 -12.38 -4.07
N GLY A 100 0.59 -13.06 -4.88
CA GLY A 100 0.20 -13.61 -6.17
C GLY A 100 0.65 -12.72 -7.32
N PHE A 101 -0.13 -12.63 -8.40
CA PHE A 101 0.27 -11.93 -9.62
C PHE A 101 0.73 -10.48 -9.38
N ASP A 102 0.08 -9.77 -8.49
CA ASP A 102 0.46 -8.41 -8.09
C ASP A 102 1.91 -8.35 -7.55
N ALA A 103 2.25 -9.22 -6.62
CA ALA A 103 3.60 -9.29 -6.06
C ALA A 103 4.64 -9.76 -7.09
N ASP A 104 4.27 -10.67 -7.98
CA ASP A 104 5.15 -11.12 -9.08
C ASP A 104 5.48 -9.95 -10.01
N VAL A 105 4.48 -9.13 -10.36
CA VAL A 105 4.68 -7.91 -11.16
C VAL A 105 5.63 -6.95 -10.48
N VAL A 106 5.43 -6.68 -9.18
CA VAL A 106 6.32 -5.80 -8.40
C VAL A 106 7.74 -6.34 -8.35
N ALA A 107 7.91 -7.65 -8.15
CA ALA A 107 9.21 -8.31 -8.14
C ALA A 107 9.94 -8.25 -9.49
N ALA A 108 9.19 -8.26 -10.60
CA ALA A 108 9.74 -8.20 -11.95
C ALA A 108 10.07 -6.77 -12.43
N VAL A 109 9.64 -5.73 -11.72
CA VAL A 109 9.93 -4.33 -12.10
C VAL A 109 11.40 -4.01 -11.87
N ASP A 110 12.13 -3.68 -12.94
CA ASP A 110 13.50 -3.15 -12.83
C ASP A 110 13.49 -1.81 -12.07
N PRO A 111 14.26 -1.68 -10.96
CA PRO A 111 14.35 -0.44 -10.20
C PRO A 111 14.80 0.78 -11.02
N ARG A 112 15.59 0.56 -12.08
CA ARG A 112 16.04 1.63 -12.99
C ARG A 112 14.89 2.12 -13.88
N LEU A 113 14.07 1.18 -14.37
CA LEU A 113 12.86 1.50 -15.14
C LEU A 113 11.79 2.14 -14.25
N LYS A 114 11.62 1.68 -13.00
CA LYS A 114 10.71 2.31 -12.02
C LYS A 114 11.02 3.81 -11.84
N ARG A 115 12.30 4.18 -11.74
CA ARG A 115 12.72 5.60 -11.60
C ARG A 115 12.49 6.46 -12.83
N ARG A 116 12.60 5.92 -14.05
CA ARG A 116 12.50 6.67 -15.31
C ARG A 116 11.15 6.54 -15.98
N GLY A 117 10.55 5.36 -15.93
CA GLY A 117 9.32 5.00 -16.65
C GLY A 117 8.06 5.10 -15.79
N GLY A 118 8.17 5.32 -14.47
CA GLY A 118 7.02 5.43 -13.59
C GLY A 118 6.02 4.28 -13.77
N ARG A 119 4.74 4.62 -14.06
CA ARG A 119 3.66 3.64 -14.24
C ARG A 119 3.86 2.69 -15.42
N PHE A 120 4.57 3.11 -16.47
CA PHE A 120 4.83 2.26 -17.65
C PHE A 120 5.73 1.05 -17.31
N ALA A 121 6.64 1.18 -16.36
CA ALA A 121 7.47 0.07 -15.92
C ALA A 121 6.62 -1.09 -15.35
N PHE A 122 5.57 -0.78 -14.61
CA PHE A 122 4.64 -1.79 -14.08
C PHE A 122 3.79 -2.43 -15.18
N VAL A 123 3.38 -1.70 -16.20
CA VAL A 123 2.63 -2.25 -17.35
C VAL A 123 3.50 -3.26 -18.10
N TRP A 124 4.75 -2.93 -18.38
CA TRP A 124 5.69 -3.86 -19.05
C TRP A 124 5.97 -5.10 -18.21
N ALA A 125 6.20 -4.93 -16.90
CA ALA A 125 6.38 -6.07 -16.00
C ALA A 125 5.13 -6.95 -15.97
N ALA A 126 3.93 -6.36 -15.90
CA ALA A 126 2.67 -7.10 -15.90
C ALA A 126 2.45 -7.92 -17.18
N LEU A 127 2.80 -7.38 -18.35
CA LEU A 127 2.74 -8.12 -19.62
C LEU A 127 3.72 -9.29 -19.62
N GLY A 128 4.95 -9.09 -19.13
CA GLY A 128 5.96 -10.14 -19.01
C GLY A 128 5.52 -11.26 -18.05
N GLU A 129 5.02 -10.90 -16.88
CA GLU A 129 4.57 -11.86 -15.88
C GLU A 129 3.28 -12.58 -16.30
N LEU A 130 2.40 -11.96 -17.06
CA LEU A 130 1.23 -12.62 -17.63
C LEU A 130 1.63 -13.80 -18.56
N TRP A 131 2.71 -13.67 -19.32
CA TRP A 131 3.26 -14.77 -20.14
C TRP A 131 3.84 -15.90 -19.28
N ARG A 132 4.46 -15.58 -18.16
CA ARG A 132 5.07 -16.53 -17.23
C ARG A 132 4.08 -17.06 -16.20
N PHE A 133 2.89 -16.46 -16.13
CA PHE A 133 1.89 -16.73 -15.11
C PHE A 133 1.64 -18.24 -14.96
N ARG A 134 1.78 -18.71 -13.75
CA ARG A 134 1.40 -20.06 -13.33
C ARG A 134 0.29 -19.94 -12.28
N PRO A 135 -0.80 -20.70 -12.45
CA PRO A 135 -1.84 -20.77 -11.43
C PRO A 135 -1.22 -21.09 -10.07
N THR A 136 -1.50 -20.25 -9.10
CA THR A 136 -0.98 -20.40 -7.74
C THR A 136 -2.17 -20.48 -6.80
N SER A 137 -2.15 -21.47 -5.91
CA SER A 137 -3.18 -21.59 -4.87
C SER A 137 -2.54 -21.34 -3.51
N MET A 138 -3.15 -20.42 -2.77
CA MET A 138 -2.76 -20.04 -1.42
C MET A 138 -3.90 -20.29 -0.45
N THR A 139 -3.56 -20.62 0.78
CA THR A 139 -4.49 -20.64 1.90
C THR A 139 -4.31 -19.35 2.69
N VAL A 140 -5.40 -18.63 2.87
CA VAL A 140 -5.48 -17.39 3.65
C VAL A 140 -6.38 -17.64 4.83
N ILE A 141 -5.89 -17.41 6.05
CA ILE A 141 -6.67 -17.49 7.28
C ILE A 141 -6.86 -16.07 7.81
N ALA A 142 -8.07 -15.56 7.71
CA ALA A 142 -8.47 -14.22 8.15
C ALA A 142 -9.23 -14.32 9.47
N ASP A 143 -8.63 -13.93 10.57
CA ASP A 143 -9.18 -14.06 11.94
C ASP A 143 -9.78 -15.46 12.19
N GLY A 144 -9.07 -16.53 11.78
CA GLY A 144 -9.49 -17.92 11.93
C GLY A 144 -10.39 -18.46 10.81
N ILE A 145 -10.83 -17.64 9.86
CA ILE A 145 -11.65 -18.08 8.73
C ILE A 145 -10.77 -18.38 7.52
N GLY A 146 -10.81 -19.62 7.04
CA GLY A 146 -10.00 -20.09 5.93
C GLY A 146 -10.58 -19.75 4.55
N HIS A 147 -9.73 -19.27 3.64
CA HIS A 147 -10.05 -19.01 2.23
C HIS A 147 -8.99 -19.64 1.34
N ARG A 148 -9.39 -20.13 0.16
CA ARG A 148 -8.46 -20.59 -0.87
C ARG A 148 -8.50 -19.63 -2.04
N VAL A 149 -7.35 -19.04 -2.39
CA VAL A 149 -7.26 -17.96 -3.37
C VAL A 149 -6.04 -18.12 -4.27
N GLY A 150 -6.09 -17.50 -5.46
CA GLY A 150 -4.94 -17.37 -6.36
C GLY A 150 -4.23 -16.03 -6.21
N GLU A 151 -4.93 -15.02 -5.70
CA GLU A 151 -4.39 -13.68 -5.45
C GLU A 151 -5.10 -13.02 -4.27
N LEU A 152 -4.35 -12.30 -3.47
CA LEU A 152 -4.85 -11.55 -2.33
C LEU A 152 -4.31 -10.11 -2.39
N ILE A 153 -5.21 -9.14 -2.24
CA ILE A 153 -4.85 -7.75 -1.94
C ILE A 153 -5.40 -7.42 -0.56
N VAL A 154 -4.51 -7.00 0.33
CA VAL A 154 -4.83 -6.50 1.67
C VAL A 154 -4.67 -4.99 1.63
N THR A 155 -5.65 -4.23 2.10
CA THR A 155 -5.58 -2.77 2.08
C THR A 155 -6.11 -2.17 3.37
N THR A 156 -5.56 -1.02 3.75
CA THR A 156 -6.03 -0.19 4.87
C THR A 156 -6.94 0.94 4.38
N GLY A 157 -6.85 1.32 3.10
CA GLY A 157 -7.64 2.37 2.47
C GLY A 157 -8.42 1.87 1.26
N ARG A 158 -9.14 2.77 0.61
CA ARG A 158 -9.98 2.45 -0.57
C ARG A 158 -9.17 2.23 -1.83
N LEU A 159 -8.09 3.01 -1.98
CA LEU A 159 -7.33 3.13 -3.21
C LEU A 159 -6.15 2.17 -3.29
N TYR A 160 -5.91 1.70 -4.50
CA TYR A 160 -4.82 0.80 -4.86
C TYR A 160 -4.17 1.24 -6.18
N ALA A 161 -2.86 0.98 -6.36
CA ALA A 161 -2.11 1.11 -7.62
C ALA A 161 -2.41 2.41 -8.41
N GLY A 162 -2.38 3.56 -7.75
CA GLY A 162 -2.51 4.86 -8.41
C GLY A 162 -3.95 5.35 -8.61
N GLY A 163 -4.93 4.82 -7.86
CA GLY A 163 -6.29 5.38 -7.80
C GLY A 163 -7.42 4.41 -8.08
N PHE A 164 -7.16 3.12 -8.20
CA PHE A 164 -8.22 2.11 -8.35
C PHE A 164 -8.88 1.81 -7.00
N ALA A 165 -10.21 1.84 -6.94
CA ALA A 165 -10.95 1.49 -5.73
C ALA A 165 -11.04 -0.03 -5.58
N VAL A 166 -10.12 -0.63 -4.83
CA VAL A 166 -10.15 -2.07 -4.52
C VAL A 166 -11.13 -2.37 -3.41
N ALA A 167 -11.13 -1.59 -2.34
CA ALA A 167 -12.03 -1.76 -1.20
C ALA A 167 -12.79 -0.45 -0.93
N PRO A 168 -13.87 -0.13 -1.67
CA PRO A 168 -14.57 1.16 -1.56
C PRO A 168 -15.11 1.48 -0.17
N GLN A 169 -15.33 0.45 0.65
CA GLN A 169 -15.81 0.57 2.03
C GLN A 169 -14.68 0.81 3.05
N ALA A 170 -13.41 0.63 2.67
CA ALA A 170 -12.29 0.75 3.58
C ALA A 170 -12.12 2.18 4.09
N ARG A 171 -11.68 2.30 5.33
CA ARG A 171 -11.42 3.57 5.99
C ARG A 171 -10.11 3.50 6.76
N LEU A 172 -9.21 4.44 6.50
CA LEU A 172 -7.92 4.51 7.18
C LEU A 172 -8.02 4.68 8.71
N ASP A 173 -9.14 5.19 9.21
CA ASP A 173 -9.39 5.44 10.64
C ASP A 173 -9.98 4.24 11.39
N GLU A 174 -10.17 3.11 10.72
CA GLU A 174 -10.62 1.85 11.31
C GLU A 174 -9.45 0.87 11.52
N PRO A 175 -9.33 0.25 12.72
CA PRO A 175 -8.22 -0.66 13.02
C PRO A 175 -8.46 -2.06 12.43
N VAL A 176 -8.66 -2.14 11.14
CA VAL A 176 -8.92 -3.39 10.40
C VAL A 176 -8.25 -3.39 9.04
N LEU A 177 -7.96 -4.58 8.55
CA LEU A 177 -7.48 -4.84 7.20
C LEU A 177 -8.68 -5.24 6.32
N HIS A 178 -8.76 -4.66 5.15
CA HIS A 178 -9.73 -5.06 4.12
C HIS A 178 -9.06 -5.96 3.11
N LEU A 179 -9.69 -7.11 2.84
CA LEU A 179 -9.16 -8.13 1.96
C LEU A 179 -9.99 -8.20 0.69
N ALA A 180 -9.34 -8.14 -0.45
CA ALA A 180 -9.91 -8.53 -1.74
C ALA A 180 -9.29 -9.87 -2.13
N LEU A 181 -10.09 -10.91 -2.06
CA LEU A 181 -9.74 -12.31 -2.25
C LEU A 181 -10.17 -12.72 -3.67
N PHE A 182 -9.24 -13.19 -4.48
CA PHE A 182 -9.54 -13.59 -5.85
C PHE A 182 -9.24 -15.07 -6.04
N GLU A 183 -10.23 -15.81 -6.53
CA GLU A 183 -10.04 -17.18 -6.96
C GLU A 183 -9.04 -17.27 -8.11
N ASP A 184 -8.31 -18.37 -8.17
CA ASP A 184 -7.49 -18.68 -9.34
C ASP A 184 -8.38 -19.05 -10.52
N ARG A 185 -8.41 -18.20 -11.53
CA ARG A 185 -9.13 -18.41 -12.80
C ARG A 185 -8.17 -18.45 -13.98
N GLY A 186 -6.90 -18.75 -13.73
CA GLY A 186 -5.86 -18.79 -14.74
C GLY A 186 -5.58 -17.42 -15.39
N ARG A 187 -4.78 -17.43 -16.45
CA ARG A 187 -4.34 -16.19 -17.16
C ARG A 187 -5.49 -15.31 -17.62
N VAL A 188 -6.56 -15.91 -18.14
CA VAL A 188 -7.73 -15.15 -18.63
C VAL A 188 -8.44 -14.43 -17.49
N GLY A 189 -8.54 -15.08 -16.32
CA GLY A 189 -9.12 -14.48 -15.13
C GLY A 189 -8.29 -13.31 -14.61
N VAL A 190 -6.96 -13.45 -14.56
CA VAL A 190 -6.04 -12.37 -14.18
C VAL A 190 -6.18 -11.19 -15.15
N LEU A 191 -6.11 -11.44 -16.46
CA LEU A 191 -6.24 -10.39 -17.47
C LEU A 191 -7.59 -9.66 -17.38
N GLY A 192 -8.68 -10.40 -17.26
CA GLY A 192 -10.03 -9.83 -17.13
C GLY A 192 -10.20 -8.98 -15.87
N ARG A 193 -9.61 -9.41 -14.76
CA ARG A 193 -9.61 -8.69 -13.49
C ARG A 193 -8.88 -7.35 -13.61
N TRP A 194 -7.64 -7.38 -14.07
CA TRP A 194 -6.84 -6.19 -14.22
C TRP A 194 -7.42 -5.23 -15.26
N ALA A 195 -7.94 -5.75 -16.38
CA ALA A 195 -8.69 -4.93 -17.33
C ALA A 195 -9.89 -4.26 -16.67
N ALA A 196 -10.69 -5.00 -15.88
CA ALA A 196 -11.85 -4.44 -15.19
C ALA A 196 -11.45 -3.29 -14.23
N LEU A 197 -10.37 -3.46 -13.46
CA LEU A 197 -9.85 -2.44 -12.57
C LEU A 197 -9.34 -1.21 -13.35
N LEU A 198 -8.60 -1.42 -14.43
CA LEU A 198 -8.10 -0.33 -15.30
C LEU A 198 -9.22 0.50 -15.92
N PHE A 199 -10.34 -0.13 -16.27
CA PHE A 199 -11.54 0.57 -16.76
C PHE A 199 -12.45 1.10 -15.64
N GLY A 200 -11.94 1.21 -14.41
CA GLY A 200 -12.65 1.80 -13.27
C GLY A 200 -13.79 0.95 -12.70
N ARG A 201 -13.85 -0.33 -13.06
CA ARG A 201 -14.82 -1.26 -12.45
C ARG A 201 -14.34 -1.62 -11.04
N SER A 202 -15.28 -1.81 -10.13
CA SER A 202 -14.94 -2.22 -8.76
C SER A 202 -14.29 -3.61 -8.73
N ALA A 203 -13.48 -3.87 -7.71
CA ALA A 203 -12.89 -5.19 -7.50
C ALA A 203 -13.95 -6.31 -7.40
N ARG A 204 -15.16 -6.00 -6.88
CA ARG A 204 -16.30 -6.91 -6.90
C ARG A 204 -16.72 -7.30 -8.32
N ALA A 205 -16.80 -6.32 -9.24
CA ALA A 205 -17.08 -6.59 -10.64
C ALA A 205 -15.95 -7.38 -11.33
N ALA A 206 -14.72 -7.31 -10.79
CA ALA A 206 -13.58 -8.12 -11.19
C ALA A 206 -13.56 -9.53 -10.56
N GLY A 207 -14.59 -9.90 -9.78
CA GLY A 207 -14.75 -11.22 -9.18
C GLY A 207 -14.08 -11.39 -7.81
N ALA A 208 -13.81 -10.30 -7.09
CA ALA A 208 -13.30 -10.38 -5.73
C ALA A 208 -14.41 -10.77 -4.73
N THR A 209 -14.04 -11.63 -3.78
CA THR A 209 -14.73 -11.79 -2.51
C THR A 209 -14.07 -10.87 -1.48
N PHE A 210 -14.86 -10.26 -0.59
CA PHE A 210 -14.35 -9.35 0.42
C PHE A 210 -14.43 -9.95 1.81
N ALA A 211 -13.40 -9.72 2.61
CA ALA A 211 -13.40 -10.00 4.03
C ALA A 211 -12.74 -8.83 4.78
N VAL A 212 -12.93 -8.80 6.10
CA VAL A 212 -12.29 -7.84 7.01
C VAL A 212 -11.65 -8.66 8.12
N ALA A 213 -10.42 -8.32 8.49
CA ALA A 213 -9.69 -9.04 9.54
C ALA A 213 -8.72 -8.10 10.26
N ARG A 214 -8.29 -8.49 11.45
CA ARG A 214 -7.19 -7.84 12.16
C ARG A 214 -5.86 -8.56 11.95
N LYS A 215 -5.95 -9.88 11.67
CA LYS A 215 -4.81 -10.76 11.42
C LYS A 215 -5.10 -11.65 10.22
N VAL A 216 -4.10 -11.77 9.34
CA VAL A 216 -4.17 -12.58 8.12
C VAL A 216 -2.93 -13.45 8.04
N GLU A 217 -3.09 -14.76 8.10
CA GLU A 217 -2.01 -15.72 7.91
C GLU A 217 -2.09 -16.27 6.49
N ILE A 218 -0.98 -16.25 5.77
CA ILE A 218 -0.94 -16.63 4.36
C ILE A 218 0.10 -17.73 4.19
N ALA A 219 -0.35 -18.89 3.71
CA ALA A 219 0.48 -20.02 3.34
C ALA A 219 0.29 -20.34 1.85
N GLY A 220 1.40 -20.62 1.16
CA GLY A 220 1.42 -20.91 -0.27
C GLY A 220 2.79 -21.42 -0.70
N PRO A 221 3.18 -21.26 -1.97
CA PRO A 221 4.50 -21.64 -2.42
C PRO A 221 5.58 -20.92 -1.62
N VAL A 222 6.45 -21.71 -0.97
CA VAL A 222 7.54 -21.17 -0.14
C VAL A 222 8.44 -20.25 -0.98
N GLY A 223 8.71 -19.06 -0.48
CA GLY A 223 9.53 -18.07 -1.16
C GLY A 223 8.76 -17.20 -2.17
N ALA A 224 7.46 -17.41 -2.37
CA ALA A 224 6.66 -16.51 -3.21
C ALA A 224 6.67 -15.08 -2.65
N PRO A 225 6.84 -14.06 -3.51
CA PRO A 225 7.03 -12.68 -3.05
C PRO A 225 5.75 -12.11 -2.40
N VAL A 226 5.97 -11.24 -1.42
CA VAL A 226 4.93 -10.43 -0.79
C VAL A 226 5.32 -8.96 -0.94
N GLN A 227 4.47 -8.20 -1.60
CA GLN A 227 4.68 -6.77 -1.75
C GLN A 227 3.92 -5.96 -0.68
N ALA A 228 4.45 -4.79 -0.31
CA ALA A 228 3.73 -3.77 0.43
C ALA A 228 4.13 -2.38 -0.07
N ASP A 229 3.13 -1.51 -0.28
CA ASP A 229 3.27 -0.15 -0.82
C ASP A 229 4.14 -0.08 -2.10
N GLY A 230 4.15 -1.16 -2.90
CA GLY A 230 4.88 -1.26 -4.16
C GLY A 230 6.34 -1.68 -4.05
N ASP A 231 6.77 -2.24 -2.93
CA ASP A 231 8.10 -2.83 -2.73
C ASP A 231 7.97 -4.27 -2.19
N ILE A 232 8.91 -5.16 -2.53
CA ILE A 232 8.94 -6.52 -1.95
C ILE A 232 9.48 -6.44 -0.53
N VAL A 233 8.68 -6.88 0.43
CA VAL A 233 9.00 -6.76 1.87
C VAL A 233 9.14 -8.09 2.58
N ALA A 234 8.58 -9.16 2.03
CA ALA A 234 8.59 -10.50 2.62
C ALA A 234 8.41 -11.58 1.56
N ALA A 235 8.40 -12.82 2.00
CA ALA A 235 8.06 -14.00 1.20
C ALA A 235 7.15 -14.93 2.01
N LEU A 236 6.35 -15.77 1.30
CA LEU A 236 5.49 -16.76 1.96
C LEU A 236 6.29 -17.87 2.66
N PRO A 237 5.81 -18.40 3.79
CA PRO A 237 4.58 -18.02 4.50
C PRO A 237 4.76 -16.72 5.27
N VAL A 238 3.68 -15.93 5.45
CA VAL A 238 3.72 -14.63 6.11
C VAL A 238 2.46 -14.38 6.93
N THR A 239 2.59 -13.56 7.96
CA THR A 239 1.47 -12.99 8.71
C THR A 239 1.42 -11.49 8.46
N ILE A 240 0.22 -10.98 8.19
CA ILE A 240 -0.10 -9.56 8.06
C ILE A 240 -1.07 -9.20 9.18
N GLU A 241 -0.76 -8.17 9.94
CA GLU A 241 -1.60 -7.73 11.05
C GLU A 241 -1.88 -6.23 10.95
N ILE A 242 -2.94 -5.77 11.62
CA ILE A 242 -3.09 -4.34 11.83
C ILE A 242 -2.04 -3.88 12.85
N ALA A 243 -1.40 -2.76 12.58
CA ALA A 243 -0.36 -2.24 13.47
C ALA A 243 -0.92 -1.95 14.87
N PRO A 244 -0.11 -2.09 15.93
CA PRO A 244 -0.58 -1.88 17.31
C PRO A 244 -0.88 -0.42 17.64
N ARG A 245 -0.41 0.52 16.80
CA ARG A 245 -0.59 1.97 16.98
C ARG A 245 -0.90 2.65 15.64
N PRO A 246 -1.83 3.62 15.64
CA PRO A 246 -2.09 4.43 14.45
C PRO A 246 -0.99 5.46 14.22
N ILE A 247 -0.86 5.92 12.98
CA ILE A 247 -0.07 7.08 12.58
C ILE A 247 -1.04 8.25 12.38
N PRO A 248 -0.84 9.39 13.08
CA PRO A 248 -1.66 10.57 12.85
C PRO A 248 -1.29 11.21 11.50
N LEU A 249 -2.19 11.18 10.52
CA LEU A 249 -2.00 11.81 9.21
C LEU A 249 -2.64 13.20 9.18
N VAL A 250 -1.88 14.21 8.79
CA VAL A 250 -2.39 15.56 8.53
C VAL A 250 -3.24 15.49 7.25
N ARG A 251 -4.50 15.91 7.35
CA ARG A 251 -5.48 15.89 6.26
C ARG A 251 -6.02 17.28 5.98
N PRO A 252 -6.54 17.54 4.76
CA PRO A 252 -7.22 18.81 4.51
C PRO A 252 -8.45 18.94 5.42
N ASN A 253 -8.73 20.16 5.82
CA ASN A 253 -10.02 20.47 6.42
C ASN A 253 -11.12 20.06 5.43
N LYS A 254 -12.15 19.35 5.88
CA LYS A 254 -13.32 19.12 5.03
C LYS A 254 -13.91 20.47 4.69
N MET A 255 -13.90 20.83 3.41
CA MET A 255 -14.79 21.88 2.91
C MET A 255 -16.23 21.41 2.99
#